data_8c02faba76cb3cde9eefc0742d321a10
#
_entry.id   8c02faba76cb3cde9eefc0742d321a10
#
_cell.length_a   1.000
_cell.length_b   1.000
_cell.length_c   1.000
_cell.angle_alpha   90.00
_cell.angle_beta   90.00
_cell.angle_gamma   90.00
#
_symmetry.space_group_name_H-M   'P 1'
#
loop_
_entity.id
_entity.type
_entity.pdbx_description
1 polymer ?
#
loop_
_entity_poly.entity_id
_entity_poly.type
_entity_poly.pdbx_seq_one_letter_code
_entity_poly.pdbx_strand_id
1 'polypeptide(L)'
;VTSPAGEPREVLIRPSASGALRSGMYDRRERLLREQVESTSEGKLGYLHIQAMGTPSLLEFERKLYAAGHGKDVLLIDVRDNGGGWTTDMVLSMLMVEDHAFTIPRGGGTGYPQGRRIFGTWDKPVVVLCNENSYSNAEIFSWAIKTLKRGPLVGKKTFGAVISTGGAGLLDGSLIRMPFRGWYVNNRDGTNMELNGCPPDHAVENLPGDYVLSRDRQLEKAINVGLSLVE
;
A
#
# COMPACT_ATOMS: atom_id res chain seq x y z
N VAL A 1 -33.11 -15.39 15.53
CA VAL A 1 -32.08 -16.12 14.74
C VAL A 1 -31.99 -17.53 15.32
N THR A 2 -32.05 -18.55 14.46
CA THR A 2 -31.89 -19.94 14.86
C THR A 2 -30.42 -20.35 14.63
N SER A 3 -29.79 -20.94 15.64
CA SER A 3 -28.42 -21.45 15.51
C SER A 3 -28.40 -22.70 14.61
N PRO A 4 -27.25 -23.13 14.06
CA PRO A 4 -27.13 -24.40 13.35
C PRO A 4 -27.60 -25.63 14.20
N ALA A 5 -27.55 -25.50 15.52
CA ALA A 5 -28.06 -26.52 16.46
C ALA A 5 -29.55 -26.45 16.69
N GLY A 6 -30.28 -25.56 16.00
CA GLY A 6 -31.75 -25.47 16.07
C GLY A 6 -32.30 -24.66 17.25
N GLU A 7 -31.49 -24.19 18.17
CA GLU A 7 -31.96 -23.40 19.30
C GLU A 7 -32.21 -21.92 18.91
N PRO A 8 -33.42 -21.38 19.20
CA PRO A 8 -33.71 -19.97 18.96
C PRO A 8 -32.95 -19.10 19.95
N ARG A 9 -32.29 -18.05 19.43
CA ARG A 9 -31.68 -17.00 20.25
C ARG A 9 -32.17 -15.63 19.84
N GLU A 10 -32.37 -14.74 20.78
CA GLU A 10 -32.62 -13.34 20.52
C GLU A 10 -31.30 -12.62 20.22
N VAL A 11 -31.27 -11.84 19.15
CA VAL A 11 -30.09 -11.06 18.73
C VAL A 11 -30.53 -9.62 18.57
N LEU A 12 -29.97 -8.74 19.38
CA LEU A 12 -30.17 -7.30 19.26
C LEU A 12 -29.34 -6.76 18.10
N ILE A 13 -29.99 -6.27 17.04
CA ILE A 13 -29.32 -5.67 15.90
C ILE A 13 -29.47 -4.15 15.99
N ARG A 14 -28.36 -3.43 16.02
CA ARG A 14 -28.36 -1.97 15.91
C ARG A 14 -28.10 -1.60 14.45
N PRO A 15 -29.01 -0.89 13.78
CA PRO A 15 -28.77 -0.38 12.44
C PRO A 15 -27.54 0.52 12.40
N SER A 16 -26.76 0.41 11.34
CA SER A 16 -25.56 1.23 11.11
C SER A 16 -25.60 1.84 9.72
N ALA A 17 -25.01 3.02 9.55
CA ALA A 17 -24.86 3.63 8.23
C ALA A 17 -23.94 2.76 7.34
N SER A 18 -24.25 2.68 6.04
CA SER A 18 -23.48 1.88 5.09
C SER A 18 -22.00 2.28 5.02
N GLY A 19 -21.68 3.56 5.25
CA GLY A 19 -20.29 4.05 5.35
C GLY A 19 -19.53 3.45 6.54
N ALA A 20 -20.16 3.45 7.72
CA ALA A 20 -19.57 2.87 8.94
C ALA A 20 -19.35 1.35 8.79
N LEU A 21 -20.31 0.66 8.14
CA LEU A 21 -20.17 -0.77 7.86
C LEU A 21 -18.97 -1.02 6.92
N ARG A 22 -18.84 -0.27 5.82
CA ARG A 22 -17.70 -0.41 4.88
C ARG A 22 -16.38 -0.14 5.57
N SER A 23 -16.29 0.90 6.40
CA SER A 23 -15.08 1.19 7.18
C SER A 23 -14.72 0.04 8.10
N GLY A 24 -15.68 -0.47 8.88
CA GLY A 24 -15.42 -1.61 9.77
C GLY A 24 -15.03 -2.91 9.03
N MET A 25 -15.57 -3.15 7.83
CA MET A 25 -15.17 -4.27 6.99
C MET A 25 -13.73 -4.10 6.46
N TYR A 26 -13.37 -2.87 6.07
CA TYR A 26 -12.01 -2.54 5.67
C TYR A 26 -11.01 -2.76 6.81
N ASP A 27 -11.27 -2.21 7.99
CA ASP A 27 -10.40 -2.35 9.16
C ASP A 27 -10.23 -3.82 9.57
N ARG A 28 -11.32 -4.60 9.49
CA ARG A 28 -11.27 -6.04 9.73
C ARG A 28 -10.40 -6.76 8.71
N ARG A 29 -10.58 -6.47 7.42
CA ARG A 29 -9.78 -7.08 6.33
C ARG A 29 -8.29 -6.79 6.54
N GLU A 30 -7.93 -5.55 6.76
CA GLU A 30 -6.55 -5.16 6.96
C GLU A 30 -5.93 -5.86 8.17
N ARG A 31 -6.65 -5.93 9.28
CA ARG A 31 -6.20 -6.67 10.47
C ARG A 31 -5.95 -8.14 10.17
N LEU A 32 -6.88 -8.82 9.49
CA LEU A 32 -6.74 -10.24 9.16
C LEU A 32 -5.54 -10.49 8.22
N LEU A 33 -5.32 -9.63 7.23
CA LEU A 33 -4.16 -9.75 6.33
C LEU A 33 -2.85 -9.52 7.08
N ARG A 34 -2.80 -8.57 8.00
CA ARG A 34 -1.64 -8.34 8.87
C ARG A 34 -1.36 -9.54 9.76
N GLU A 35 -2.37 -10.09 10.42
CA GLU A 35 -2.25 -11.29 11.25
C GLU A 35 -1.77 -12.50 10.43
N GLN A 36 -2.26 -12.64 9.20
CA GLN A 36 -1.81 -13.69 8.28
C GLN A 36 -0.34 -13.52 7.90
N VAL A 37 0.09 -12.32 7.52
CA VAL A 37 1.49 -12.04 7.18
C VAL A 37 2.39 -12.33 8.38
N GLU A 38 2.02 -11.83 9.54
CA GLU A 38 2.81 -11.99 10.76
C GLU A 38 2.94 -13.46 11.17
N SER A 39 1.83 -14.20 11.17
CA SER A 39 1.85 -15.63 11.53
C SER A 39 2.62 -16.49 10.52
N THR A 40 2.42 -16.23 9.21
CA THR A 40 3.09 -17.01 8.14
C THR A 40 4.59 -16.73 8.08
N SER A 41 5.03 -15.53 8.44
CA SER A 41 6.44 -15.13 8.44
C SER A 41 7.15 -15.28 9.77
N GLU A 42 6.52 -15.92 10.76
CA GLU A 42 7.07 -16.03 12.13
C GLU A 42 7.46 -14.67 12.72
N GLY A 43 6.67 -13.65 12.40
CA GLY A 43 6.90 -12.29 12.88
C GLY A 43 7.96 -11.47 12.14
N LYS A 44 8.61 -11.99 11.09
CA LYS A 44 9.67 -11.30 10.35
C LYS A 44 9.16 -10.22 9.42
N LEU A 45 7.95 -10.38 8.88
CA LEU A 45 7.35 -9.41 7.94
C LEU A 45 6.29 -8.56 8.63
N GLY A 46 6.28 -7.28 8.29
CA GLY A 46 5.18 -6.36 8.59
C GLY A 46 4.25 -6.19 7.39
N TYR A 47 3.02 -5.77 7.62
CA TYR A 47 2.04 -5.48 6.58
C TYR A 47 1.26 -4.22 6.89
N LEU A 48 1.07 -3.38 5.87
CA LEU A 48 0.15 -2.26 5.89
C LEU A 48 -0.50 -2.07 4.53
N HIS A 49 -1.73 -1.59 4.52
CA HIS A 49 -2.45 -1.21 3.31
C HIS A 49 -2.60 0.32 3.25
N ILE A 50 -2.33 0.91 2.08
CA ILE A 50 -2.60 2.32 1.79
C ILE A 50 -3.92 2.39 1.03
N GLN A 51 -4.99 2.79 1.72
CA GLN A 51 -6.35 2.78 1.16
C GLN A 51 -6.54 3.77 0.01
N ALA A 52 -5.91 4.95 0.11
CA ALA A 52 -5.93 6.00 -0.90
C ALA A 52 -4.70 6.88 -0.78
N MET A 53 -4.36 7.62 -1.83
CA MET A 53 -3.24 8.57 -1.82
C MET A 53 -3.72 9.98 -1.41
N GLY A 54 -4.36 10.10 -0.24
CA GLY A 54 -4.84 11.35 0.34
C GLY A 54 -4.34 11.58 1.76
N THR A 55 -4.54 12.79 2.30
CA THR A 55 -4.04 13.18 3.63
C THR A 55 -4.43 12.21 4.75
N PRO A 56 -5.69 11.73 4.87
CA PRO A 56 -6.04 10.79 5.93
C PRO A 56 -5.23 9.48 5.85
N SER A 57 -5.07 8.93 4.65
CA SER A 57 -4.29 7.70 4.43
C SER A 57 -2.78 7.92 4.61
N LEU A 58 -2.26 9.12 4.34
CA LEU A 58 -0.86 9.46 4.59
C LEU A 58 -0.56 9.48 6.10
N LEU A 59 -1.40 10.13 6.90
CA LEU A 59 -1.25 10.17 8.36
C LEU A 59 -1.37 8.76 8.95
N GLU A 60 -2.29 7.97 8.42
CA GLU A 60 -2.44 6.58 8.84
C GLU A 60 -1.26 5.72 8.40
N PHE A 61 -0.70 5.95 7.21
CA PHE A 61 0.53 5.30 6.75
C PHE A 61 1.69 5.58 7.71
N GLU A 62 1.93 6.84 8.07
CA GLU A 62 2.99 7.21 9.01
C GLU A 62 2.82 6.51 10.36
N ARG A 63 1.60 6.52 10.90
CA ARG A 63 1.28 5.83 12.15
C ARG A 63 1.51 4.32 12.07
N LYS A 64 1.07 3.70 10.97
CA LYS A 64 1.20 2.24 10.74
C LYS A 64 2.63 1.83 10.42
N LEU A 65 3.43 2.71 9.83
CA LEU A 65 4.83 2.44 9.52
C LEU A 65 5.61 2.01 10.78
N TYR A 66 5.36 2.70 11.90
CA TYR A 66 5.93 2.30 13.18
C TYR A 66 5.28 1.04 13.74
N ALA A 67 3.95 0.96 13.74
CA ALA A 67 3.22 -0.15 14.33
C ALA A 67 3.43 -1.48 13.57
N ALA A 68 3.49 -1.44 12.24
CA ALA A 68 3.69 -2.61 11.40
C ALA A 68 5.18 -2.96 11.20
N GLY A 69 6.07 -1.95 11.30
CA GLY A 69 7.50 -2.14 11.05
C GLY A 69 8.32 -2.48 12.30
N HIS A 70 7.81 -2.21 13.51
CA HIS A 70 8.59 -2.43 14.73
C HIS A 70 9.02 -3.90 14.88
N GLY A 71 10.33 -4.11 14.96
CA GLY A 71 10.91 -5.47 15.12
C GLY A 71 10.82 -6.34 13.86
N LYS A 72 10.43 -5.78 12.70
CA LYS A 72 10.33 -6.50 11.43
C LYS A 72 11.57 -6.31 10.56
N ASP A 73 11.82 -7.26 9.66
CA ASP A 73 12.96 -7.23 8.74
C ASP A 73 12.54 -6.68 7.37
N VAL A 74 11.31 -6.96 6.94
CA VAL A 74 10.75 -6.51 5.66
C VAL A 74 9.34 -5.97 5.86
N LEU A 75 8.93 -4.97 5.07
CA LEU A 75 7.59 -4.42 5.10
C LEU A 75 6.86 -4.70 3.78
N LEU A 76 5.69 -5.33 3.86
CA LEU A 76 4.76 -5.46 2.75
C LEU A 76 3.84 -4.25 2.72
N ILE A 77 3.89 -3.48 1.63
CA ILE A 77 3.05 -2.30 1.39
C ILE A 77 2.04 -2.64 0.32
N ASP A 78 0.76 -2.66 0.67
CA ASP A 78 -0.31 -3.02 -0.24
C ASP A 78 -1.02 -1.76 -0.77
N VAL A 79 -0.99 -1.56 -2.09
CA VAL A 79 -1.72 -0.50 -2.80
C VAL A 79 -2.77 -1.07 -3.74
N ARG A 80 -3.15 -2.32 -3.56
CA ARG A 80 -4.27 -2.92 -4.31
C ARG A 80 -5.56 -2.19 -3.98
N ASP A 81 -6.42 -2.02 -4.97
CA ASP A 81 -7.72 -1.33 -4.84
C ASP A 81 -7.61 0.14 -4.39
N ASN A 82 -6.42 0.75 -4.47
CA ASN A 82 -6.19 2.15 -4.14
C ASN A 82 -6.55 3.06 -5.32
N GLY A 83 -7.56 3.91 -5.16
CA GLY A 83 -8.07 4.80 -6.19
C GLY A 83 -7.21 6.04 -6.48
N GLY A 84 -5.99 6.13 -5.95
CA GLY A 84 -5.08 7.25 -6.18
C GLY A 84 -5.29 8.47 -5.29
N GLY A 85 -4.79 9.61 -5.74
CA GLY A 85 -4.75 10.88 -5.00
C GLY A 85 -3.53 11.70 -5.40
N TRP A 86 -2.67 12.09 -4.41
CA TRP A 86 -1.57 13.02 -4.64
C TRP A 86 -0.36 12.88 -3.69
N THR A 87 -0.34 11.88 -2.81
CA THR A 87 0.65 11.79 -1.72
C THR A 87 1.85 10.88 -2.00
N THR A 88 2.04 10.39 -3.22
CA THR A 88 3.15 9.49 -3.57
C THR A 88 4.51 10.01 -3.10
N ASP A 89 4.85 11.28 -3.40
CA ASP A 89 6.16 11.83 -3.06
C ASP A 89 6.38 11.92 -1.54
N MET A 90 5.30 12.13 -0.77
CA MET A 90 5.35 12.13 0.68
C MET A 90 5.58 10.73 1.25
N VAL A 91 4.92 9.72 0.70
CA VAL A 91 5.15 8.31 1.07
C VAL A 91 6.58 7.90 0.72
N LEU A 92 7.07 8.27 -0.47
CA LEU A 92 8.44 7.99 -0.90
C LEU A 92 9.46 8.66 0.00
N SER A 93 9.21 9.89 0.49
CA SER A 93 10.12 10.57 1.41
C SER A 93 10.33 9.81 2.73
N MET A 94 9.38 8.96 3.13
CA MET A 94 9.48 8.08 4.29
C MET A 94 10.20 6.75 3.98
N LEU A 95 10.23 6.33 2.71
CA LEU A 95 10.79 5.05 2.26
C LEU A 95 12.18 5.18 1.64
N MET A 96 12.60 6.39 1.27
CA MET A 96 13.84 6.67 0.52
C MET A 96 14.86 7.46 1.34
N VAL A 97 14.77 7.39 2.66
CA VAL A 97 15.74 8.06 3.53
C VAL A 97 17.02 7.23 3.61
N GLU A 98 18.13 7.88 3.26
CA GLU A 98 19.47 7.31 3.41
C GLU A 98 20.20 8.01 4.56
N ASP A 99 20.92 7.23 5.37
CA ASP A 99 21.78 7.78 6.40
C ASP A 99 23.04 8.35 5.74
N HIS A 100 23.34 9.61 6.02
CA HIS A 100 24.53 10.31 5.49
C HIS A 100 25.69 10.36 6.50
N ALA A 101 25.44 10.03 7.76
CA ALA A 101 26.40 10.04 8.85
C ALA A 101 25.86 9.26 10.05
N PHE A 102 26.70 9.04 11.03
CA PHE A 102 26.27 8.60 12.35
C PHE A 102 27.06 9.35 13.43
N THR A 103 26.43 9.54 14.57
CA THR A 103 27.03 10.22 15.71
C THR A 103 27.44 9.20 16.75
N ILE A 104 28.60 9.38 17.36
CA ILE A 104 29.09 8.54 18.47
C ILE A 104 29.19 9.43 19.71
N PRO A 105 28.63 9.03 20.85
CA PRO A 105 28.81 9.76 22.12
C PRO A 105 30.28 9.84 22.51
N ARG A 106 30.67 10.89 23.24
CA ARG A 106 32.05 11.11 23.70
C ARG A 106 32.62 9.93 24.50
N GLY A 107 31.77 9.19 25.19
CA GLY A 107 32.15 7.98 25.96
C GLY A 107 32.24 6.69 25.12
N GLY A 108 32.10 6.77 23.80
CA GLY A 108 31.99 5.58 22.94
C GLY A 108 30.62 4.94 22.98
N GLY A 109 30.46 3.82 22.29
CA GLY A 109 29.21 3.05 22.20
C GLY A 109 28.66 2.94 20.78
N THR A 110 27.49 2.36 20.63
CA THR A 110 26.80 2.22 19.34
C THR A 110 26.41 3.61 18.82
N GLY A 111 26.81 3.91 17.60
CA GLY A 111 26.47 5.17 16.97
C GLY A 111 24.97 5.31 16.70
N TYR A 112 24.52 6.54 16.53
CA TYR A 112 23.17 6.85 16.09
C TYR A 112 23.18 7.36 14.67
N PRO A 113 22.45 6.74 13.71
CA PRO A 113 22.44 7.14 12.32
C PRO A 113 21.79 8.50 12.11
N GLN A 114 22.29 9.25 11.14
CA GLN A 114 21.80 10.56 10.76
C GLN A 114 21.25 10.52 9.35
N GLY A 115 19.94 10.67 9.22
CA GLY A 115 19.22 10.79 7.96
C GLY A 115 18.28 11.99 7.98
N ARG A 116 17.64 12.29 6.86
CA ARG A 116 16.57 13.31 6.79
C ARG A 116 15.26 12.77 7.36
N ARG A 117 15.14 12.75 8.67
CA ARG A 117 13.99 12.16 9.36
C ARG A 117 12.99 13.24 9.78
N ILE A 118 12.26 13.80 8.81
CA ILE A 118 11.17 14.75 9.10
C ILE A 118 9.91 13.98 9.53
N PHE A 119 9.71 12.79 8.97
CA PHE A 119 8.59 11.88 9.25
C PHE A 119 9.11 10.53 9.75
N GLY A 120 8.19 9.61 10.04
CA GLY A 120 8.52 8.20 10.17
C GLY A 120 9.28 7.69 8.94
N THR A 121 10.27 6.82 9.14
CA THR A 121 11.09 6.30 8.05
C THR A 121 11.19 4.80 8.11
N TRP A 122 11.33 4.19 6.93
CA TRP A 122 11.61 2.77 6.79
C TRP A 122 12.75 2.57 5.77
N ASP A 123 13.89 2.16 6.27
CA ASP A 123 15.13 1.94 5.52
C ASP A 123 15.39 0.48 5.12
N LYS A 124 14.70 -0.46 5.77
CA LYS A 124 14.79 -1.88 5.49
C LYS A 124 14.03 -2.27 4.20
N PRO A 125 14.18 -3.50 3.68
CA PRO A 125 13.51 -3.96 2.47
C PRO A 125 11.98 -3.76 2.48
N VAL A 126 11.42 -3.53 1.30
CA VAL A 126 9.97 -3.48 1.08
C VAL A 126 9.58 -4.39 -0.08
N VAL A 127 8.35 -4.91 -0.03
CA VAL A 127 7.66 -5.54 -1.15
C VAL A 127 6.35 -4.80 -1.35
N VAL A 128 6.02 -4.44 -2.58
CA VAL A 128 4.78 -3.70 -2.87
C VAL A 128 3.80 -4.60 -3.61
N LEU A 129 2.56 -4.68 -3.10
CA LEU A 129 1.46 -5.34 -3.79
C LEU A 129 0.67 -4.33 -4.60
N CYS A 130 0.40 -4.64 -5.86
CA CYS A 130 -0.46 -3.86 -6.75
C CYS A 130 -1.41 -4.75 -7.54
N ASN A 131 -2.51 -4.18 -8.04
CA ASN A 131 -3.44 -4.89 -8.91
C ASN A 131 -4.04 -3.94 -9.97
N GLU A 132 -4.92 -4.47 -10.82
CA GLU A 132 -5.63 -3.73 -11.87
C GLU A 132 -6.53 -2.59 -11.37
N ASN A 133 -6.79 -2.53 -10.08
CA ASN A 133 -7.54 -1.45 -9.43
C ASN A 133 -6.61 -0.42 -8.74
N SER A 134 -5.30 -0.66 -8.73
CA SER A 134 -4.33 0.36 -8.34
C SER A 134 -4.35 1.46 -9.41
N TYR A 135 -4.87 2.64 -9.07
CA TYR A 135 -5.25 3.67 -10.02
C TYR A 135 -4.53 5.00 -9.75
N SER A 136 -4.20 5.73 -10.81
CA SER A 136 -3.72 7.12 -10.73
C SER A 136 -2.45 7.25 -9.86
N ASN A 137 -2.49 7.97 -8.74
CA ASN A 137 -1.33 8.19 -7.87
C ASN A 137 -0.79 6.90 -7.24
N ALA A 138 -1.61 5.83 -7.10
CA ALA A 138 -1.14 4.52 -6.68
C ALA A 138 -0.29 3.82 -7.77
N GLU A 139 -0.59 4.09 -9.05
CA GLU A 139 0.25 3.63 -10.16
C GLU A 139 1.57 4.40 -10.23
N ILE A 140 1.51 5.71 -10.01
CA ILE A 140 2.71 6.56 -9.93
C ILE A 140 3.61 6.06 -8.80
N PHE A 141 3.05 5.69 -7.66
CA PHE A 141 3.80 5.06 -6.56
C PHE A 141 4.43 3.74 -6.99
N SER A 142 3.69 2.86 -7.65
CA SER A 142 4.20 1.57 -8.14
C SER A 142 5.34 1.77 -9.15
N TRP A 143 5.18 2.69 -10.10
CA TRP A 143 6.24 3.06 -11.03
C TRP A 143 7.47 3.66 -10.34
N ALA A 144 7.27 4.50 -9.31
CA ALA A 144 8.35 5.09 -8.55
C ALA A 144 9.16 4.03 -7.81
N ILE A 145 8.51 3.10 -7.10
CA ILE A 145 9.16 1.97 -6.42
C ILE A 145 10.05 1.19 -7.39
N LYS A 146 9.52 0.88 -8.57
CA LYS A 146 10.26 0.14 -9.61
C LYS A 146 11.43 0.95 -10.19
N THR A 147 11.20 2.21 -10.56
CA THR A 147 12.22 3.10 -11.15
C THR A 147 13.36 3.36 -10.18
N LEU A 148 13.04 3.58 -8.91
CA LEU A 148 13.99 3.82 -7.84
C LEU A 148 14.60 2.53 -7.27
N LYS A 149 14.17 1.37 -7.76
CA LYS A 149 14.62 0.04 -7.29
C LYS A 149 14.46 -0.14 -5.78
N ARG A 150 13.40 0.43 -5.21
CA ARG A 150 13.18 0.42 -3.76
C ARG A 150 12.76 -0.96 -3.26
N GLY A 151 12.13 -1.76 -4.09
CA GLY A 151 11.71 -3.13 -3.79
C GLY A 151 10.93 -3.76 -4.94
N PRO A 152 10.70 -5.07 -4.92
CA PRO A 152 9.92 -5.78 -5.93
C PRO A 152 8.42 -5.47 -5.83
N LEU A 153 7.75 -5.47 -6.99
CA LEU A 153 6.30 -5.39 -7.12
C LEU A 153 5.72 -6.79 -7.34
N VAL A 154 4.66 -7.12 -6.61
CA VAL A 154 3.94 -8.39 -6.69
C VAL A 154 2.47 -8.13 -7.01
N GLY A 155 1.88 -8.93 -7.87
CA GLY A 155 0.46 -8.89 -8.15
C GLY A 155 0.13 -8.77 -9.62
N LYS A 156 -0.67 -7.79 -10.00
CA LYS A 156 -1.15 -7.60 -11.37
C LYS A 156 -0.81 -6.20 -11.87
N LYS A 157 -0.67 -6.07 -13.20
CA LYS A 157 -0.45 -4.78 -13.86
C LYS A 157 -1.50 -3.77 -13.39
N THR A 158 -1.08 -2.55 -13.04
CA THR A 158 -1.96 -1.49 -12.57
C THR A 158 -2.87 -0.96 -13.66
N PHE A 159 -3.81 -0.10 -13.34
CA PHE A 159 -4.92 0.32 -14.20
C PHE A 159 -4.47 0.96 -15.53
N GLY A 160 -3.54 1.92 -15.48
CA GLY A 160 -3.06 2.65 -16.65
C GLY A 160 -3.83 3.94 -16.92
N ALA A 161 -4.20 4.70 -15.88
CA ALA A 161 -4.87 6.00 -16.01
C ALA A 161 -4.33 6.99 -14.99
N VAL A 162 -3.33 7.76 -15.38
CA VAL A 162 -2.53 8.63 -14.51
C VAL A 162 -2.57 10.11 -14.90
N ILE A 163 -3.21 10.48 -16.01
CA ILE A 163 -3.27 11.89 -16.43
C ILE A 163 -3.86 12.74 -15.30
N SER A 164 -3.12 13.76 -14.90
CA SER A 164 -3.63 14.75 -13.94
C SER A 164 -4.75 15.55 -14.56
N THR A 165 -5.86 15.66 -13.84
CA THR A 165 -7.06 16.38 -14.31
C THR A 165 -7.38 17.52 -13.37
N GLY A 166 -7.75 18.66 -13.95
CA GLY A 166 -8.43 19.75 -13.26
C GLY A 166 -9.94 19.70 -13.48
N GLY A 167 -10.67 20.68 -12.97
CA GLY A 167 -12.10 20.83 -13.18
C GLY A 167 -12.48 22.28 -13.47
N ALA A 168 -13.43 22.49 -14.39
CA ALA A 168 -14.08 23.76 -14.62
C ALA A 168 -15.58 23.63 -14.33
N GLY A 169 -16.11 24.51 -13.48
CA GLY A 169 -17.54 24.57 -13.20
C GLY A 169 -18.29 25.21 -14.38
N LEU A 170 -19.45 24.66 -14.72
CA LEU A 170 -20.37 25.24 -15.71
C LEU A 170 -21.45 26.06 -15.02
N LEU A 171 -22.18 26.86 -15.82
CA LEU A 171 -23.24 27.76 -15.34
C LEU A 171 -24.40 27.01 -14.66
N ASP A 172 -24.64 25.78 -15.04
CA ASP A 172 -25.66 24.88 -14.45
C ASP A 172 -25.20 24.16 -13.18
N GLY A 173 -23.97 24.44 -12.70
CA GLY A 173 -23.38 23.79 -11.54
C GLY A 173 -22.70 22.44 -11.83
N SER A 174 -22.71 21.96 -13.06
CA SER A 174 -21.97 20.76 -13.46
C SER A 174 -20.45 21.03 -13.54
N LEU A 175 -19.66 19.95 -13.55
CA LEU A 175 -18.20 20.02 -13.59
C LEU A 175 -17.67 19.30 -14.83
N ILE A 176 -16.84 19.99 -15.61
CA ILE A 176 -16.04 19.37 -16.67
C ILE A 176 -14.66 19.03 -16.10
N ARG A 177 -14.25 17.76 -16.19
CA ARG A 177 -12.87 17.34 -15.93
C ARG A 177 -12.03 17.54 -17.18
N MET A 178 -10.91 18.21 -17.02
CA MET A 178 -9.98 18.51 -18.11
C MET A 178 -8.61 17.94 -17.80
N PRO A 179 -8.01 17.13 -18.70
CA PRO A 179 -6.63 16.69 -18.55
C PRO A 179 -5.68 17.87 -18.77
N PHE A 180 -4.63 17.97 -17.95
CA PHE A 180 -3.64 19.05 -18.09
C PHE A 180 -2.19 18.61 -17.95
N ARG A 181 -1.91 17.39 -17.45
CA ARG A 181 -0.55 16.92 -17.26
C ARG A 181 -0.45 15.41 -17.48
N GLY A 182 0.45 14.99 -18.38
CA GLY A 182 0.86 13.60 -18.55
C GLY A 182 1.97 13.22 -17.57
N TRP A 183 2.11 11.94 -17.30
CA TRP A 183 3.15 11.36 -16.46
C TRP A 183 3.99 10.39 -17.27
N TYR A 184 5.31 10.49 -17.12
CA TYR A 184 6.27 9.66 -17.83
C TYR A 184 7.27 9.06 -16.86
N VAL A 185 7.60 7.80 -17.05
CA VAL A 185 8.62 7.12 -16.24
C VAL A 185 9.98 7.79 -16.51
N ASN A 186 10.72 8.08 -15.46
CA ASN A 186 12.07 8.61 -15.58
C ASN A 186 13.05 7.49 -15.96
N ASN A 187 12.93 7.00 -17.17
CA ASN A 187 13.82 6.03 -17.79
C ASN A 187 14.31 6.57 -19.14
N ARG A 188 15.24 5.83 -19.79
CA ARG A 188 15.82 6.26 -21.07
C ARG A 188 14.76 6.57 -22.13
N ASP A 189 13.67 5.80 -22.17
CA ASP A 189 12.63 5.84 -23.20
C ASP A 189 11.48 6.79 -22.85
N GLY A 190 11.44 7.33 -21.63
CA GLY A 190 10.37 8.21 -21.19
C GLY A 190 8.98 7.56 -21.34
N THR A 191 8.82 6.31 -20.89
CA THR A 191 7.57 5.57 -21.05
C THR A 191 6.38 6.35 -20.51
N ASN A 192 5.37 6.61 -21.35
CA ASN A 192 4.13 7.23 -20.92
C ASN A 192 3.38 6.25 -19.99
N MET A 193 3.03 6.72 -18.80
CA MET A 193 2.31 5.88 -17.83
C MET A 193 0.83 5.71 -18.21
N GLU A 194 0.25 6.67 -18.95
CA GLU A 194 -1.14 6.58 -19.42
C GLU A 194 -1.28 5.43 -20.39
N LEU A 195 -2.31 4.62 -20.25
CA LEU A 195 -2.60 3.36 -20.96
C LEU A 195 -1.56 2.24 -20.74
N ASN A 196 -0.50 2.52 -19.97
CA ASN A 196 0.61 1.62 -19.74
C ASN A 196 0.81 1.36 -18.24
N GLY A 197 -0.21 0.86 -17.56
CA GLY A 197 -0.11 0.54 -16.13
C GLY A 197 1.21 -0.15 -15.75
N CYS A 198 1.65 0.04 -14.51
CA CYS A 198 2.92 -0.50 -14.02
C CYS A 198 2.88 -2.04 -13.99
N PRO A 199 3.75 -2.73 -14.74
CA PRO A 199 3.83 -4.19 -14.67
C PRO A 199 4.55 -4.62 -13.40
N PRO A 200 4.02 -5.60 -12.63
CA PRO A 200 4.70 -6.15 -11.48
C PRO A 200 5.94 -6.95 -11.91
N ASP A 201 6.89 -7.13 -10.97
CA ASP A 201 8.06 -7.97 -11.18
C ASP A 201 7.70 -9.46 -10.99
N HIS A 202 6.72 -9.73 -10.13
CA HIS A 202 6.15 -11.05 -9.93
C HIS A 202 4.64 -11.01 -10.24
N ALA A 203 4.29 -11.39 -11.47
CA ALA A 203 2.90 -11.42 -11.91
C ALA A 203 2.15 -12.61 -11.27
N VAL A 204 1.08 -12.29 -10.53
CA VAL A 204 0.21 -13.27 -9.87
C VAL A 204 -1.23 -12.79 -9.94
N GLU A 205 -2.15 -13.67 -10.30
CA GLU A 205 -3.57 -13.40 -10.37
C GLU A 205 -4.34 -14.15 -9.28
N ASN A 206 -5.21 -13.44 -8.58
CA ASN A 206 -6.22 -14.06 -7.74
C ASN A 206 -7.38 -14.51 -8.64
N LEU A 207 -7.74 -15.78 -8.55
CA LEU A 207 -8.83 -16.34 -9.34
C LEU A 207 -10.19 -16.13 -8.65
N PRO A 208 -11.30 -16.05 -9.37
CA PRO A 208 -12.63 -15.88 -8.75
C PRO A 208 -12.95 -16.91 -7.66
N GLY A 209 -12.51 -18.15 -7.81
CA GLY A 209 -12.67 -19.20 -6.81
C GLY A 209 -11.85 -19.01 -5.53
N ASP A 210 -10.77 -18.25 -5.57
CA ASP A 210 -9.93 -17.99 -4.40
C ASP A 210 -10.68 -17.18 -3.34
N TYR A 211 -11.60 -16.31 -3.76
CA TYR A 211 -12.48 -15.55 -2.84
C TYR A 211 -13.33 -16.48 -1.95
N VAL A 212 -13.87 -17.54 -2.52
CA VAL A 212 -14.70 -18.52 -1.79
C VAL A 212 -13.84 -19.28 -0.77
N LEU A 213 -12.59 -19.52 -1.12
CA LEU A 213 -11.64 -20.25 -0.29
C LEU A 213 -10.88 -19.33 0.71
N SER A 214 -11.21 -18.03 0.74
CA SER A 214 -10.49 -17.01 1.52
C SER A 214 -8.98 -17.05 1.26
N ARG A 215 -8.60 -17.31 0.02
CA ARG A 215 -7.22 -17.40 -0.43
C ARG A 215 -6.78 -16.11 -1.12
N ASP A 216 -5.57 -15.67 -0.87
CA ASP A 216 -4.94 -14.52 -1.55
C ASP A 216 -3.56 -14.93 -2.09
N ARG A 217 -3.54 -15.38 -3.36
CA ARG A 217 -2.30 -15.83 -4.03
C ARG A 217 -1.29 -14.72 -4.18
N GLN A 218 -1.76 -13.48 -4.35
CA GLN A 218 -0.88 -12.31 -4.45
C GLN A 218 -0.17 -12.07 -3.12
N LEU A 219 -0.91 -12.14 -2.01
CA LEU A 219 -0.34 -12.01 -0.67
C LEU A 219 0.60 -13.18 -0.35
N GLU A 220 0.21 -14.43 -0.66
CA GLU A 220 1.09 -15.61 -0.51
C GLU A 220 2.42 -15.41 -1.23
N LYS A 221 2.38 -14.91 -2.48
CA LYS A 221 3.58 -14.64 -3.25
C LYS A 221 4.41 -13.50 -2.65
N ALA A 222 3.76 -12.43 -2.19
CA ALA A 222 4.45 -11.30 -1.56
C ALA A 222 5.15 -11.71 -0.25
N ILE A 223 4.53 -12.57 0.55
CA ILE A 223 5.15 -13.15 1.75
C ILE A 223 6.41 -13.94 1.35
N ASN A 224 6.32 -14.82 0.35
CA ASN A 224 7.46 -15.61 -0.09
C ASN A 224 8.61 -14.74 -0.64
N VAL A 225 8.28 -13.69 -1.40
CA VAL A 225 9.27 -12.72 -1.88
C VAL A 225 9.88 -11.96 -0.69
N GLY A 226 9.05 -11.50 0.26
CA GLY A 226 9.53 -10.82 1.46
C GLY A 226 10.47 -11.70 2.29
N LEU A 227 10.12 -12.96 2.50
CA LEU A 227 10.98 -13.92 3.24
C LEU A 227 12.32 -14.15 2.54
N SER A 228 12.39 -14.07 1.21
CA SER A 228 13.67 -14.16 0.48
C SER A 228 14.56 -12.93 0.61
N LEU A 229 14.05 -11.82 1.17
CA LEU A 229 14.80 -10.60 1.45
C LEU A 229 15.23 -10.49 2.92
N VAL A 230 14.85 -11.42 3.76
CA VAL A 230 15.31 -11.50 5.16
C VAL A 230 16.74 -12.03 5.14
N GLU A 231 17.67 -11.27 5.71
CA GLU A 231 19.08 -11.65 5.88
C GLU A 231 19.29 -12.64 7.04
#